data_e60648e715add6d6682315003c14d805
#
_entry.id   e60648e715add6d6682315003c14d805
#
_cell.length_a   1.000
_cell.length_b   1.000
_cell.length_c   1.000
_cell.angle_alpha   90.00
_cell.angle_beta   90.00
_cell.angle_gamma   90.00
#
_symmetry.space_group_name_H-M   'P 1'
#
loop_
_entity.id
_entity.type
_entity.pdbx_description
1 polymer ?
#
loop_
_entity_poly.entity_id
_entity_poly.type
_entity_poly.pdbx_seq_one_letter_code
_entity_poly.pdbx_strand_id
1 'polypeptide(L)'
;MHQAGVENVVASSGTALTQGQIRLIHRFTSNITVLYDGDAAGIKAALRGIDLLLEDGMNVKVVLLPDGEDPDSFARKHNASQFAEFIRQNETDFIRFKTRLLLDDAGTDPIKRSALISDIIRTVAIIPDNIARSLYIRECSTMMEIDEMLLLNEVNKIRLNKEERQANTPSSPIPATPINIPEYPDIPGYQPYPEETLAEQPQESPLPPDNTIPPPPPEEYS
;
A
#
# COMPACT_ATOMS: atom_id res chain seq x y z
N MET A 1 -4.92 -21.11 -3.27
CA MET A 1 -4.09 -20.38 -4.26
C MET A 1 -2.64 -20.82 -4.25
N HIS A 2 -1.89 -20.76 -3.15
CA HIS A 2 -0.48 -21.20 -3.11
C HIS A 2 -0.29 -22.66 -3.56
N GLN A 3 -1.15 -23.57 -3.10
CA GLN A 3 -1.16 -24.98 -3.56
C GLN A 3 -1.49 -25.17 -5.05
N ALA A 4 -2.15 -24.19 -5.67
CA ALA A 4 -2.44 -24.16 -7.11
C ALA A 4 -1.30 -23.52 -7.93
N GLY A 5 -0.14 -23.22 -7.32
CA GLY A 5 1.05 -22.69 -7.99
C GLY A 5 1.12 -21.16 -8.06
N VAL A 6 0.23 -20.43 -7.38
CA VAL A 6 0.32 -18.97 -7.23
C VAL A 6 1.06 -18.68 -5.92
N GLU A 7 2.39 -18.54 -6.01
CA GLU A 7 3.26 -18.49 -4.83
C GLU A 7 3.30 -17.12 -4.15
N ASN A 8 3.18 -16.03 -4.92
CA ASN A 8 3.23 -14.64 -4.46
C ASN A 8 1.87 -14.12 -3.99
N VAL A 9 1.20 -14.88 -3.13
CA VAL A 9 -0.14 -14.57 -2.62
C VAL A 9 -0.15 -14.48 -1.10
N VAL A 10 -0.89 -13.49 -0.59
CA VAL A 10 -1.20 -13.35 0.83
C VAL A 10 -2.72 -13.21 1.00
N ALA A 11 -3.23 -13.66 2.14
CA ALA A 11 -4.63 -13.49 2.50
C ALA A 11 -4.74 -12.68 3.78
N SER A 12 -5.64 -11.70 3.80
CA SER A 12 -6.02 -11.03 5.03
C SER A 12 -6.95 -11.93 5.83
N SER A 13 -6.63 -12.17 7.10
CA SER A 13 -7.41 -13.07 7.97
C SER A 13 -8.70 -12.40 8.44
N GLY A 14 -9.71 -12.30 7.55
CA GLY A 14 -11.07 -11.81 7.88
C GLY A 14 -11.20 -10.33 8.20
N THR A 15 -10.12 -9.54 8.11
CA THR A 15 -10.11 -8.10 8.36
C THR A 15 -9.33 -7.36 7.27
N ALA A 16 -9.56 -6.05 7.13
CA ALA A 16 -8.72 -5.22 6.27
C ALA A 16 -7.25 -5.30 6.69
N LEU A 17 -6.33 -5.15 5.72
CA LEU A 17 -4.90 -5.11 5.99
C LEU A 17 -4.57 -3.97 6.97
N THR A 18 -3.74 -4.28 7.97
CA THR A 18 -3.21 -3.27 8.88
C THR A 18 -2.01 -2.55 8.24
N GLN A 19 -1.70 -1.34 8.70
CA GLN A 19 -0.52 -0.61 8.24
C GLN A 19 0.79 -1.41 8.42
N GLY A 20 0.91 -2.19 9.49
CA GLY A 20 2.07 -3.04 9.73
C GLY A 20 2.22 -4.14 8.67
N GLN A 21 1.11 -4.77 8.27
CA GLN A 21 1.09 -5.76 7.19
C GLN A 21 1.41 -5.13 5.82
N ILE A 22 0.84 -3.93 5.55
CA ILE A 22 1.11 -3.19 4.32
C ILE A 22 2.60 -2.86 4.20
N ARG A 23 3.22 -2.30 5.24
CA ARG A 23 4.66 -2.01 5.27
C ARG A 23 5.52 -3.26 5.10
N LEU A 24 5.09 -4.39 5.67
CA LEU A 24 5.79 -5.66 5.48
C LEU A 24 5.75 -6.09 4.01
N ILE A 25 4.59 -6.03 3.36
CA ILE A 25 4.43 -6.35 1.93
C ILE A 25 5.25 -5.38 1.07
N HIS A 26 5.20 -4.08 1.38
CA HIS A 26 5.91 -3.04 0.63
C HIS A 26 7.44 -3.22 0.61
N ARG A 27 8.01 -3.89 1.61
CA ARG A 27 9.45 -4.25 1.60
C ARG A 27 9.83 -5.23 0.49
N PHE A 28 8.88 -5.98 -0.05
CA PHE A 28 9.11 -6.97 -1.11
C PHE A 28 8.63 -6.50 -2.48
N THR A 29 7.60 -5.68 -2.53
CA THR A 29 7.04 -5.18 -3.80
C THR A 29 6.27 -3.89 -3.58
N SER A 30 6.35 -2.98 -4.56
CA SER A 30 5.49 -1.80 -4.63
C SER A 30 4.21 -2.03 -5.46
N ASN A 31 4.04 -3.23 -6.05
CA ASN A 31 2.89 -3.54 -6.89
C ASN A 31 2.04 -4.62 -6.23
N ILE A 32 0.75 -4.38 -6.12
CA ILE A 32 -0.19 -5.32 -5.52
C ILE A 32 -1.44 -5.44 -6.41
N THR A 33 -1.90 -6.67 -6.60
CA THR A 33 -3.19 -6.94 -7.25
C THR A 33 -4.15 -7.52 -6.21
N VAL A 34 -5.26 -6.84 -6.00
CA VAL A 34 -6.29 -7.25 -5.03
C VAL A 34 -7.38 -8.02 -5.78
N LEU A 35 -7.65 -9.23 -5.32
CA LEU A 35 -8.70 -10.08 -5.88
C LEU A 35 -9.96 -9.97 -5.03
N TYR A 36 -11.07 -9.69 -5.68
CA TYR A 36 -12.38 -9.58 -5.05
C TYR A 36 -13.38 -10.58 -5.60
N ASP A 37 -14.21 -11.07 -4.71
CA ASP A 37 -15.43 -11.79 -5.08
C ASP A 37 -16.32 -10.86 -5.93
N GLY A 38 -17.00 -11.42 -6.92
CA GLY A 38 -17.83 -10.64 -7.86
C GLY A 38 -19.09 -9.99 -7.26
N ASP A 39 -19.28 -10.04 -5.92
CA ASP A 39 -20.46 -9.48 -5.30
C ASP A 39 -20.36 -7.96 -5.05
N ALA A 40 -21.42 -7.23 -5.36
CA ALA A 40 -21.46 -5.75 -5.27
C ALA A 40 -21.33 -5.22 -3.83
N ALA A 41 -21.66 -6.00 -2.80
CA ALA A 41 -21.58 -5.60 -1.41
C ALA A 41 -20.14 -5.70 -0.90
N GLY A 42 -19.44 -6.77 -1.28
CA GLY A 42 -18.02 -6.99 -1.00
C GLY A 42 -17.14 -5.91 -1.62
N ILE A 43 -17.44 -5.51 -2.85
CA ILE A 43 -16.70 -4.47 -3.57
C ILE A 43 -16.69 -3.14 -2.80
N LYS A 44 -17.86 -2.66 -2.33
CA LYS A 44 -17.93 -1.37 -1.60
C LYS A 44 -17.18 -1.39 -0.25
N ALA A 45 -17.18 -2.53 0.44
CA ALA A 45 -16.43 -2.70 1.68
C ALA A 45 -14.91 -2.73 1.42
N ALA A 46 -14.53 -3.38 0.36
CA ALA A 46 -13.14 -3.55 -0.07
C ALA A 46 -12.48 -2.24 -0.50
N LEU A 47 -13.21 -1.34 -1.16
CA LEU A 47 -12.69 -0.04 -1.61
C LEU A 47 -12.04 0.80 -0.49
N ARG A 48 -12.53 0.67 0.75
CA ARG A 48 -11.99 1.43 1.90
C ARG A 48 -10.63 0.93 2.37
N GLY A 49 -10.35 -0.36 2.20
CA GLY A 49 -9.06 -0.96 2.61
C GLY A 49 -7.91 -0.59 1.69
N ILE A 50 -8.19 -0.22 0.46
CA ILE A 50 -7.16 0.11 -0.55
C ILE A 50 -6.55 1.48 -0.31
N ASP A 51 -7.27 2.42 0.28
CA ASP A 51 -6.76 3.75 0.56
C ASP A 51 -5.46 3.70 1.39
N LEU A 52 -5.33 2.75 2.32
CA LEU A 52 -4.10 2.55 3.10
C LEU A 52 -2.91 2.07 2.25
N LEU A 53 -3.16 1.26 1.22
CA LEU A 53 -2.13 0.82 0.27
C LEU A 53 -1.64 1.98 -0.60
N LEU A 54 -2.56 2.81 -1.08
CA LEU A 54 -2.23 4.01 -1.85
C LEU A 54 -1.48 5.05 -1.00
N GLU A 55 -1.86 5.22 0.26
CA GLU A 55 -1.19 6.13 1.19
C GLU A 55 0.25 5.70 1.49
N ASP A 56 0.51 4.39 1.51
CA ASP A 56 1.87 3.82 1.64
C ASP A 56 2.67 3.87 0.31
N GLY A 57 2.09 4.41 -0.76
CA GLY A 57 2.75 4.59 -2.06
C GLY A 57 2.77 3.34 -2.94
N MET A 58 1.89 2.37 -2.68
CA MET A 58 1.80 1.16 -3.51
C MET A 58 0.97 1.39 -4.76
N ASN A 59 1.35 0.72 -5.85
CA ASN A 59 0.57 0.64 -7.08
C ASN A 59 -0.47 -0.48 -6.94
N VAL A 60 -1.73 -0.12 -6.97
CA VAL A 60 -2.82 -1.07 -6.69
C VAL A 60 -3.61 -1.36 -7.95
N LYS A 61 -3.68 -2.64 -8.32
CA LYS A 61 -4.58 -3.16 -9.32
C LYS A 61 -5.66 -4.01 -8.68
N VAL A 62 -6.77 -4.15 -9.37
CA VAL A 62 -7.96 -4.90 -8.93
C VAL A 62 -8.35 -5.91 -9.99
N VAL A 63 -8.72 -7.08 -9.56
CA VAL A 63 -9.38 -8.10 -10.38
C VAL A 63 -10.69 -8.50 -9.72
N LEU A 64 -11.78 -8.42 -10.46
CA LEU A 64 -13.04 -9.02 -10.06
C LEU A 64 -13.10 -10.45 -10.58
N LEU A 65 -13.39 -11.38 -9.69
CA LEU A 65 -13.66 -12.75 -10.07
C LEU A 65 -15.08 -12.85 -10.67
N PRO A 66 -15.35 -13.88 -11.48
CA PRO A 66 -16.70 -14.12 -12.00
C PRO A 66 -17.72 -14.31 -10.89
N ASP A 67 -18.99 -13.98 -11.16
CA ASP A 67 -20.09 -14.11 -10.22
C ASP A 67 -20.15 -15.50 -9.57
N GLY A 68 -20.22 -15.50 -8.23
CA GLY A 68 -20.27 -16.74 -7.43
C GLY A 68 -18.92 -17.44 -7.22
N GLU A 69 -17.83 -16.85 -7.68
CA GLU A 69 -16.48 -17.35 -7.42
C GLU A 69 -15.77 -16.52 -6.36
N ASP A 70 -15.17 -17.21 -5.40
CA ASP A 70 -14.16 -16.66 -4.50
C ASP A 70 -12.74 -17.06 -4.96
N PRO A 71 -11.68 -16.43 -4.44
CA PRO A 71 -10.30 -16.73 -4.85
C PRO A 71 -9.88 -18.19 -4.65
N ASP A 72 -10.43 -18.91 -3.68
CA ASP A 72 -10.10 -20.31 -3.42
C ASP A 72 -10.84 -21.24 -4.39
N SER A 73 -12.14 -21.02 -4.60
CA SER A 73 -12.94 -21.79 -5.56
C SER A 73 -12.41 -21.63 -6.98
N PHE A 74 -12.06 -20.40 -7.36
CA PHE A 74 -11.49 -20.10 -8.68
C PHE A 74 -10.12 -20.77 -8.87
N ALA A 75 -9.24 -20.71 -7.86
CA ALA A 75 -7.92 -21.34 -7.92
C ALA A 75 -7.99 -22.89 -7.97
N ARG A 76 -9.03 -23.50 -7.42
CA ARG A 76 -9.24 -24.97 -7.51
C ARG A 76 -9.70 -25.42 -8.89
N LYS A 77 -10.40 -24.57 -9.63
CA LYS A 77 -10.93 -24.87 -10.98
C LYS A 77 -9.91 -24.62 -12.08
N HIS A 78 -8.87 -23.84 -11.83
CA HIS A 78 -7.89 -23.42 -12.82
C HIS A 78 -6.47 -23.84 -12.38
N ASN A 79 -5.61 -24.16 -13.35
CA ASN A 79 -4.19 -24.32 -13.07
C ASN A 79 -3.50 -22.95 -12.93
N ALA A 80 -2.25 -22.94 -12.40
CA ALA A 80 -1.49 -21.72 -12.17
C ALA A 80 -1.36 -20.82 -13.40
N SER A 81 -1.14 -21.40 -14.57
CA SER A 81 -0.99 -20.63 -15.83
C SER A 81 -2.30 -19.97 -16.25
N GLN A 82 -3.41 -20.70 -16.16
CA GLN A 82 -4.74 -20.16 -16.47
C GLN A 82 -5.14 -19.06 -15.49
N PHE A 83 -4.83 -19.26 -14.20
CA PHE A 83 -5.09 -18.26 -13.17
C PHE A 83 -4.28 -16.98 -13.40
N ALA A 84 -2.98 -17.10 -13.66
CA ALA A 84 -2.11 -15.96 -13.97
C ALA A 84 -2.55 -15.21 -15.23
N GLU A 85 -2.96 -15.94 -16.26
CA GLU A 85 -3.47 -15.35 -17.50
C GLU A 85 -4.78 -14.61 -17.27
N PHE A 86 -5.70 -15.18 -16.47
CA PHE A 86 -6.95 -14.52 -16.11
C PHE A 86 -6.68 -13.19 -15.37
N ILE A 87 -5.77 -13.20 -14.39
CA ILE A 87 -5.37 -11.96 -13.68
C ILE A 87 -4.88 -10.93 -14.70
N ARG A 88 -3.92 -11.30 -15.55
CA ARG A 88 -3.30 -10.39 -16.51
C ARG A 88 -4.29 -9.77 -17.49
N GLN A 89 -5.33 -10.52 -17.88
CA GLN A 89 -6.35 -10.05 -18.81
C GLN A 89 -7.41 -9.16 -18.15
N ASN A 90 -7.66 -9.36 -16.85
CA ASN A 90 -8.77 -8.72 -16.13
C ASN A 90 -8.30 -7.69 -15.09
N GLU A 91 -6.99 -7.55 -14.86
CA GLU A 91 -6.47 -6.55 -13.92
C GLU A 91 -6.71 -5.13 -14.43
N THR A 92 -7.26 -4.30 -13.56
CA THR A 92 -7.52 -2.89 -13.84
C THR A 92 -6.91 -2.05 -12.73
N ASP A 93 -6.38 -0.89 -13.07
CA ASP A 93 -5.94 0.08 -12.07
C ASP A 93 -7.09 0.44 -11.11
N PHE A 94 -6.76 0.57 -9.81
CA PHE A 94 -7.78 0.78 -8.79
C PHE A 94 -8.54 2.10 -8.95
N ILE A 95 -7.85 3.20 -9.26
CA ILE A 95 -8.50 4.50 -9.42
C ILE A 95 -9.49 4.46 -10.60
N ARG A 96 -9.06 3.87 -11.71
CA ARG A 96 -9.91 3.66 -12.89
C ARG A 96 -11.11 2.78 -12.58
N PHE A 97 -10.89 1.67 -11.88
CA PHE A 97 -11.95 0.78 -11.44
C PHE A 97 -12.96 1.48 -10.54
N LYS A 98 -12.48 2.17 -9.47
CA LYS A 98 -13.31 2.92 -8.54
C LYS A 98 -14.14 3.98 -9.25
N THR A 99 -13.50 4.74 -10.15
CA THR A 99 -14.17 5.81 -10.89
C THR A 99 -15.30 5.27 -11.77
N ARG A 100 -15.08 4.17 -12.50
CA ARG A 100 -16.14 3.54 -13.32
C ARG A 100 -17.30 3.05 -12.47
N LEU A 101 -17.00 2.29 -11.43
CA LEU A 101 -18.02 1.75 -10.54
C LEU A 101 -18.93 2.84 -9.95
N LEU A 102 -18.32 3.94 -9.52
CA LEU A 102 -19.07 5.04 -8.93
C LEU A 102 -19.83 5.86 -9.98
N LEU A 103 -19.31 6.00 -11.20
CA LEU A 103 -20.02 6.63 -12.33
C LEU A 103 -21.27 5.84 -12.71
N ASP A 104 -21.17 4.52 -12.78
CA ASP A 104 -22.30 3.64 -13.07
C ASP A 104 -23.39 3.73 -11.98
N ASP A 105 -23.00 3.81 -10.70
CA ASP A 105 -23.95 3.96 -9.57
C ASP A 105 -24.60 5.36 -9.52
N ALA A 106 -23.86 6.40 -9.89
CA ALA A 106 -24.36 7.79 -9.88
C ALA A 106 -25.31 8.11 -11.03
N GLY A 107 -25.14 7.46 -12.17
CA GLY A 107 -25.90 7.72 -13.38
C GLY A 107 -25.86 9.21 -13.77
N THR A 108 -27.04 9.81 -14.01
CA THR A 108 -27.18 11.23 -14.36
C THR A 108 -27.52 12.14 -13.18
N ASP A 109 -27.61 11.62 -11.96
CA ASP A 109 -27.96 12.40 -10.76
C ASP A 109 -26.83 13.35 -10.37
N PRO A 110 -27.01 14.69 -10.41
CA PRO A 110 -25.94 15.64 -10.10
C PRO A 110 -25.42 15.55 -8.66
N ILE A 111 -26.28 15.22 -7.70
CA ILE A 111 -25.92 15.12 -6.29
C ILE A 111 -25.02 13.91 -6.08
N LYS A 112 -25.38 12.77 -6.64
CA LYS A 112 -24.57 11.55 -6.59
C LYS A 112 -23.24 11.75 -7.33
N ARG A 113 -23.25 12.40 -8.50
CA ARG A 113 -22.02 12.72 -9.24
C ARG A 113 -21.10 13.62 -8.43
N SER A 114 -21.61 14.63 -7.75
CA SER A 114 -20.80 15.50 -6.88
C SER A 114 -20.17 14.74 -5.71
N ALA A 115 -20.93 13.85 -5.07
CA ALA A 115 -20.41 13.00 -4.00
C ALA A 115 -19.31 12.05 -4.49
N LEU A 116 -19.51 11.44 -5.64
CA LEU A 116 -18.54 10.59 -6.34
C LEU A 116 -17.24 11.34 -6.61
N ILE A 117 -17.33 12.52 -7.23
CA ILE A 117 -16.18 13.37 -7.55
C ILE A 117 -15.36 13.65 -6.29
N SER A 118 -16.06 14.04 -5.20
CA SER A 118 -15.43 14.30 -3.92
C SER A 118 -14.72 13.06 -3.34
N ASP A 119 -15.28 11.87 -3.54
CA ASP A 119 -14.67 10.61 -3.07
C ASP A 119 -13.41 10.25 -3.88
N ILE A 120 -13.47 10.39 -5.21
CA ILE A 120 -12.30 10.16 -6.08
C ILE A 120 -11.19 11.18 -5.78
N ILE A 121 -11.52 12.47 -5.61
CA ILE A 121 -10.54 13.50 -5.25
C ILE A 121 -9.83 13.15 -3.95
N ARG A 122 -10.56 12.68 -2.94
CA ARG A 122 -9.95 12.23 -1.66
C ARG A 122 -8.99 11.06 -1.87
N THR A 123 -9.39 10.06 -2.65
CA THR A 123 -8.55 8.90 -2.96
C THR A 123 -7.29 9.31 -3.73
N VAL A 124 -7.38 10.21 -4.70
CA VAL A 124 -6.21 10.71 -5.45
C VAL A 124 -5.30 11.56 -4.55
N ALA A 125 -5.87 12.35 -3.63
CA ALA A 125 -5.11 13.21 -2.73
C ALA A 125 -4.20 12.46 -1.75
N ILE A 126 -4.49 11.20 -1.41
CA ILE A 126 -3.66 10.41 -0.50
C ILE A 126 -2.40 9.84 -1.16
N ILE A 127 -2.34 9.78 -2.50
CA ILE A 127 -1.19 9.27 -3.25
C ILE A 127 0.02 10.16 -2.98
N PRO A 128 1.13 9.63 -2.44
CA PRO A 128 2.28 10.46 -2.05
C PRO A 128 3.06 10.98 -3.25
N ASP A 129 3.21 10.19 -4.32
CA ASP A 129 3.96 10.57 -5.51
C ASP A 129 3.24 11.65 -6.33
N ASN A 130 3.92 12.78 -6.57
CA ASN A 130 3.34 13.92 -7.27
C ASN A 130 3.07 13.65 -8.75
N ILE A 131 3.92 12.84 -9.40
CA ILE A 131 3.79 12.54 -10.83
C ILE A 131 2.63 11.57 -11.04
N ALA A 132 2.59 10.48 -10.26
CA ALA A 132 1.50 9.53 -10.31
C ALA A 132 0.15 10.23 -10.04
N ARG A 133 0.11 11.09 -9.02
CA ARG A 133 -1.09 11.87 -8.68
C ARG A 133 -1.56 12.76 -9.82
N SER A 134 -0.64 13.46 -10.50
CA SER A 134 -0.99 14.30 -11.66
C SER A 134 -1.53 13.48 -12.83
N LEU A 135 -0.98 12.30 -13.08
CA LEU A 135 -1.49 11.39 -14.10
C LEU A 135 -2.90 10.90 -13.78
N TYR A 136 -3.16 10.54 -12.52
CA TYR A 136 -4.51 10.16 -12.09
C TYR A 136 -5.52 11.31 -12.14
N ILE A 137 -5.12 12.55 -11.80
CA ILE A 137 -5.98 13.73 -11.95
C ILE A 137 -6.41 13.89 -13.41
N ARG A 138 -5.48 13.81 -14.35
CA ARG A 138 -5.76 13.91 -15.79
C ARG A 138 -6.68 12.79 -16.26
N GLU A 139 -6.44 11.56 -15.84
CA GLU A 139 -7.28 10.42 -16.21
C GLU A 139 -8.70 10.57 -15.66
N CYS A 140 -8.85 10.92 -14.37
CA CYS A 140 -10.12 11.18 -13.74
C CYS A 140 -10.88 12.35 -14.40
N SER A 141 -10.18 13.42 -14.77
CA SER A 141 -10.74 14.55 -15.53
C SER A 141 -11.42 14.06 -16.83
N THR A 142 -10.72 13.22 -17.58
CA THR A 142 -11.25 12.65 -18.82
C THR A 142 -12.44 11.71 -18.57
N MET A 143 -12.36 10.85 -17.56
CA MET A 143 -13.44 9.89 -17.27
C MET A 143 -14.70 10.52 -16.72
N MET A 144 -14.57 11.58 -15.92
CA MET A 144 -15.70 12.26 -15.27
C MET A 144 -16.21 13.47 -16.07
N GLU A 145 -15.52 13.82 -17.17
CA GLU A 145 -15.81 15.01 -17.99
C GLU A 145 -15.76 16.32 -17.18
N ILE A 146 -14.73 16.49 -16.36
CA ILE A 146 -14.51 17.63 -15.49
C ILE A 146 -13.18 18.28 -15.82
N ASP A 147 -13.12 19.60 -15.68
CA ASP A 147 -11.91 20.37 -15.89
C ASP A 147 -10.75 19.90 -14.98
N GLU A 148 -9.59 19.65 -15.58
CA GLU A 148 -8.40 19.15 -14.89
C GLU A 148 -7.91 20.11 -13.80
N MET A 149 -7.96 21.43 -14.08
CA MET A 149 -7.53 22.45 -13.12
C MET A 149 -8.45 22.52 -11.90
N LEU A 150 -9.75 22.26 -12.10
CA LEU A 150 -10.68 22.16 -10.97
C LEU A 150 -10.34 20.99 -10.05
N LEU A 151 -10.08 19.80 -10.63
CA LEU A 151 -9.67 18.63 -9.85
C LEU A 151 -8.34 18.85 -9.15
N LEU A 152 -7.36 19.42 -9.83
CA LEU A 152 -6.04 19.74 -9.27
C LEU A 152 -6.16 20.67 -8.05
N ASN A 153 -6.98 21.72 -8.15
CA ASN A 153 -7.18 22.68 -7.07
C ASN A 153 -7.84 22.02 -5.85
N GLU A 154 -8.85 21.18 -6.05
CA GLU A 154 -9.51 20.47 -4.94
C GLU A 154 -8.59 19.43 -4.29
N VAL A 155 -7.80 18.69 -5.06
CA VAL A 155 -6.77 17.77 -4.53
C VAL A 155 -5.75 18.53 -3.68
N ASN A 156 -5.23 19.66 -4.17
CA ASN A 156 -4.26 20.48 -3.43
C ASN A 156 -4.85 21.03 -2.14
N LYS A 157 -6.11 21.48 -2.15
CA LYS A 157 -6.81 21.95 -0.96
C LYS A 157 -6.94 20.86 0.13
N ILE A 158 -7.25 19.62 -0.26
CA ILE A 158 -7.32 18.49 0.68
C ILE A 158 -5.94 18.24 1.29
N ARG A 159 -4.89 18.27 0.49
CA ARG A 159 -3.52 18.03 0.97
C ARG A 159 -3.05 19.10 1.93
N LEU A 160 -3.23 20.38 1.61
CA LEU A 160 -2.89 21.50 2.49
C LEU A 160 -3.61 21.39 3.84
N ASN A 161 -4.92 21.12 3.82
CA ASN A 161 -5.69 20.91 5.05
C ASN A 161 -5.19 19.72 5.89
N LYS A 162 -4.68 18.65 5.25
CA LYS A 162 -4.09 17.49 5.95
C LYS A 162 -2.77 17.88 6.62
N GLU A 163 -1.91 18.61 5.92
CA GLU A 163 -0.61 19.08 6.43
C GLU A 163 -0.78 20.05 7.60
N GLU A 164 -1.71 21.01 7.51
CA GLU A 164 -2.02 21.94 8.61
C GLU A 164 -2.55 21.23 9.86
N ARG A 165 -3.39 20.20 9.69
CA ARG A 165 -3.89 19.41 10.82
C ARG A 165 -2.78 18.62 11.49
N GLN A 166 -1.85 18.06 10.73
CA GLN A 166 -0.70 17.34 11.28
C GLN A 166 0.27 18.28 12.00
N ALA A 167 0.51 19.49 11.47
CA ALA A 167 1.35 20.50 12.10
C ALA A 167 0.74 21.05 13.39
N ASN A 168 -0.58 21.18 13.47
CA ASN A 168 -1.32 21.70 14.63
C ASN A 168 -1.71 20.63 15.66
N THR A 169 -1.39 19.36 15.45
CA THR A 169 -1.56 18.35 16.50
C THR A 169 -0.45 18.55 17.53
N PRO A 170 -0.74 19.06 18.75
CA PRO A 170 0.28 19.14 19.77
C PRO A 170 0.77 17.72 20.03
N SER A 171 2.08 17.51 19.89
CA SER A 171 2.71 16.30 20.36
C SER A 171 2.49 16.26 21.87
N SER A 172 1.38 15.64 22.29
CA SER A 172 1.20 15.34 23.72
C SER A 172 2.41 14.52 24.12
N PRO A 173 3.21 14.98 25.09
CA PRO A 173 4.26 14.12 25.63
C PRO A 173 3.55 12.87 26.11
N ILE A 174 3.98 11.72 25.60
CA ILE A 174 3.56 10.42 26.10
C ILE A 174 3.79 10.50 27.61
N PRO A 175 2.76 10.48 28.47
CA PRO A 175 3.00 10.39 29.90
C PRO A 175 3.82 9.11 30.08
N ALA A 176 5.03 9.27 30.59
CA ALA A 176 5.84 8.15 31.01
C ALA A 176 5.09 7.51 32.19
N THR A 177 4.13 6.68 31.87
CA THR A 177 3.55 5.75 32.83
C THR A 177 4.71 4.85 33.26
N PRO A 178 5.10 4.86 34.53
CA PRO A 178 6.09 3.89 34.98
C PRO A 178 5.55 2.51 34.63
N ILE A 179 6.33 1.78 33.83
CA ILE A 179 6.03 0.39 33.52
C ILE A 179 6.11 -0.34 34.85
N ASN A 180 4.96 -0.59 35.45
CA ASN A 180 4.87 -1.46 36.62
C ASN A 180 5.13 -2.87 36.12
N ILE A 181 6.41 -3.26 36.13
CA ILE A 181 6.82 -4.63 35.81
C ILE A 181 6.25 -5.48 36.95
N PRO A 182 5.32 -6.41 36.69
CA PRO A 182 4.84 -7.29 37.73
C PRO A 182 6.04 -8.05 38.28
N GLU A 183 6.26 -7.99 39.59
CA GLU A 183 7.20 -8.84 40.31
C GLU A 183 6.84 -10.29 39.99
N TYR A 184 7.71 -10.99 39.26
CA TYR A 184 7.52 -12.43 39.01
C TYR A 184 7.67 -13.16 40.38
N PRO A 185 6.77 -14.08 40.69
CA PRO A 185 6.92 -14.88 41.91
C PRO A 185 8.24 -15.67 41.81
N ASP A 186 8.97 -15.71 42.94
CA ASP A 186 10.22 -16.45 43.07
C ASP A 186 10.05 -17.90 42.62
N ILE A 187 10.64 -18.23 41.49
CA ILE A 187 10.71 -19.61 41.02
C ILE A 187 11.97 -20.22 41.64
N PRO A 188 11.85 -21.22 42.54
CA PRO A 188 13.02 -21.87 43.12
C PRO A 188 13.89 -22.49 42.04
N GLY A 189 15.13 -21.99 41.90
CA GLY A 189 16.11 -22.51 40.92
C GLY A 189 16.40 -21.59 39.73
N TYR A 190 15.74 -20.44 39.61
CA TYR A 190 16.07 -19.46 38.57
C TYR A 190 17.27 -18.61 39.01
N GLN A 191 18.41 -18.78 38.31
CA GLN A 191 19.54 -17.85 38.40
C GLN A 191 19.42 -16.84 37.26
N PRO A 192 19.24 -15.53 37.55
CA PRO A 192 19.30 -14.51 36.51
C PRO A 192 20.70 -14.52 35.87
N TYR A 193 20.74 -14.41 34.54
CA TYR A 193 21.99 -14.24 33.81
C TYR A 193 22.71 -13.00 34.37
N PRO A 194 24.06 -13.06 34.58
CA PRO A 194 24.81 -11.89 34.99
C PRO A 194 24.58 -10.78 33.98
N GLU A 195 24.27 -9.58 34.47
CA GLU A 195 24.28 -8.37 33.65
C GLU A 195 25.71 -8.20 33.10
N GLU A 196 25.91 -8.57 31.83
CA GLU A 196 27.09 -8.13 31.10
C GLU A 196 26.98 -6.60 31.01
N THR A 197 27.78 -5.95 31.84
CA THR A 197 28.10 -4.53 31.74
C THR A 197 28.39 -4.21 30.28
N LEU A 198 27.59 -3.33 29.67
CA LEU A 198 27.87 -2.69 28.39
C LEU A 198 29.17 -1.88 28.55
N ALA A 199 30.30 -2.58 28.47
CA ALA A 199 31.62 -1.99 28.40
C ALA A 199 31.89 -1.62 26.95
N GLU A 200 32.06 -0.32 26.75
CA GLU A 200 32.85 0.35 25.72
C GLU A 200 32.80 -0.22 24.30
N GLN A 201 32.12 0.50 23.42
CA GLN A 201 32.28 0.36 21.97
C GLN A 201 33.75 0.51 21.60
N PRO A 202 34.32 -0.40 20.79
CA PRO A 202 35.66 -0.22 20.25
C PRO A 202 35.67 1.01 19.33
N GLN A 203 36.57 1.95 19.58
CA GLN A 203 36.85 3.06 18.68
C GLN A 203 37.24 2.50 17.31
N GLU A 204 36.51 2.91 16.28
CA GLU A 204 36.87 2.65 14.89
C GLU A 204 38.27 3.19 14.61
N SER A 205 39.19 2.30 14.25
CA SER A 205 40.49 2.64 13.71
C SER A 205 40.31 3.31 12.34
N PRO A 206 41.08 4.35 12.00
CA PRO A 206 40.98 5.01 10.71
C PRO A 206 41.38 4.05 9.58
N LEU A 207 40.56 4.04 8.52
CA LEU A 207 40.80 3.29 7.30
C LEU A 207 42.17 3.64 6.69
N PRO A 208 42.92 2.67 6.15
CA PRO A 208 44.14 2.94 5.41
C PRO A 208 43.86 3.68 4.10
N PRO A 209 44.81 4.49 3.60
CA PRO A 209 44.61 5.29 2.40
C PRO A 209 44.44 4.42 1.16
N ASP A 210 43.52 4.88 0.33
CA ASP A 210 43.09 4.39 -0.97
C ASP A 210 44.33 4.02 -1.87
N ASN A 211 44.48 2.73 -2.16
CA ASN A 211 45.45 2.23 -3.12
C ASN A 211 44.78 2.22 -4.49
N THR A 212 45.14 3.19 -5.31
CA THR A 212 44.85 3.36 -6.71
C THR A 212 44.89 2.06 -7.52
N ILE A 213 43.75 1.74 -8.13
CA ILE A 213 43.64 0.68 -9.13
C ILE A 213 44.44 1.09 -10.39
N PRO A 214 45.38 0.26 -10.89
CA PRO A 214 46.08 0.56 -12.12
C PRO A 214 45.14 0.48 -13.33
N PRO A 215 45.37 1.29 -14.39
CA PRO A 215 44.55 1.30 -15.61
C PRO A 215 44.66 -0.03 -16.38
N PRO A 216 43.60 -0.45 -17.09
CA PRO A 216 43.60 -1.67 -17.89
C PRO A 216 44.58 -1.54 -19.09
N PRO A 217 45.15 -2.65 -19.58
CA PRO A 217 46.05 -2.65 -20.72
C PRO A 217 45.32 -2.28 -22.04
N PRO A 218 46.03 -1.70 -23.02
CA PRO A 218 45.42 -1.32 -24.29
C PRO A 218 44.99 -2.54 -25.11
N GLU A 219 43.77 -2.47 -25.65
CA GLU A 219 43.25 -3.47 -26.60
C GLU A 219 44.06 -3.41 -27.91
N GLU A 220 44.71 -4.51 -28.28
CA GLU A 220 45.29 -4.72 -29.62
C GLU A 220 44.14 -5.04 -30.59
N TYR A 221 43.92 -4.14 -31.54
CA TYR A 221 43.13 -4.41 -32.73
C TYR A 221 43.97 -5.18 -33.73
N SER A 222 43.54 -6.40 -34.05
CA SER A 222 43.92 -7.13 -35.28
C SER A 222 42.65 -7.71 -35.91
#